data_32c91261ed165589f4dc229208393049
#
_entry.id   32c91261ed165589f4dc229208393049
#
_cell.length_a   1.000
_cell.length_b   1.000
_cell.length_c   1.000
_cell.angle_alpha   90.00
_cell.angle_beta   90.00
_cell.angle_gamma   90.00
#
_symmetry.space_group_name_H-M   'P 1'
#
loop_
_entity.id
_entity.type
_entity.pdbx_description
1 polymer ?
#
loop_
_entity_poly.entity_id
_entity_poly.type
_entity_poly.pdbx_seq_one_letter_code
_entity_poly.pdbx_strand_id
1 'polypeptide(L)'
;MLVGNAIGAFALGILCHFIFNNVPEIADRISHIANAKIDYANHNIFLEGIFCGALVYIAVYCYKNFQNWAMKIIGIITAVTLFVYCGFQHCIANMFYFAMDFNWVDWNINMVWNLLLVILTNSVGALLVRCLVHLAAIIVPKKEER
;
A
#
# COMPACT_ATOMS: atom_id res chain seq x y z
N MET A 1 -10.57 -4.73 9.16
CA MET A 1 -10.01 -3.56 8.45
C MET A 1 -9.75 -3.86 6.96
N LEU A 2 -9.05 -4.94 6.58
CA LEU A 2 -8.75 -5.24 5.16
C LEU A 2 -10.02 -5.29 4.28
N VAL A 3 -11.05 -6.04 4.70
CA VAL A 3 -12.30 -6.19 3.92
C VAL A 3 -13.00 -4.85 3.71
N GLY A 4 -13.12 -4.03 4.75
CA GLY A 4 -13.76 -2.70 4.62
C GLY A 4 -12.98 -1.77 3.68
N ASN A 5 -11.64 -1.77 3.78
CA ASN A 5 -10.78 -1.01 2.87
C ASN A 5 -10.86 -1.55 1.43
N ALA A 6 -10.95 -2.86 1.25
CA ALA A 6 -11.13 -3.48 -0.06
C ALA A 6 -12.44 -3.03 -0.71
N ILE A 7 -13.56 -3.13 0.02
CA ILE A 7 -14.87 -2.67 -0.48
C ILE A 7 -14.81 -1.19 -0.87
N GLY A 8 -14.24 -0.35 0.00
CA GLY A 8 -14.09 1.08 -0.28
C GLY A 8 -13.20 1.39 -1.49
N ALA A 9 -12.07 0.70 -1.62
CA ALA A 9 -11.15 0.88 -2.73
C ALA A 9 -11.77 0.45 -4.06
N PHE A 10 -12.43 -0.70 -4.10
CA PHE A 10 -13.15 -1.15 -5.30
C PHE A 10 -14.31 -0.21 -5.66
N ALA A 11 -15.15 0.17 -4.69
CA ALA A 11 -16.28 1.07 -4.96
C ALA A 11 -15.80 2.43 -5.50
N LEU A 12 -14.76 3.01 -4.88
CA LEU A 12 -14.17 4.26 -5.33
C LEU A 12 -13.50 4.12 -6.71
N GLY A 13 -12.77 3.02 -6.94
CA GLY A 13 -12.14 2.75 -8.24
C GLY A 13 -13.16 2.66 -9.36
N ILE A 14 -14.26 1.91 -9.16
CA ILE A 14 -15.35 1.80 -10.13
C ILE A 14 -16.00 3.18 -10.35
N LEU A 15 -16.26 3.96 -9.31
CA LEU A 15 -16.80 5.30 -9.44
C LEU A 15 -15.88 6.19 -10.28
N CYS A 16 -14.59 6.17 -10.01
CA CYS A 16 -13.58 6.91 -10.78
C CYS A 16 -13.52 6.42 -12.23
N HIS A 17 -13.64 5.12 -12.48
CA HIS A 17 -13.73 4.59 -13.83
C HIS A 17 -14.86 5.27 -14.63
N PHE A 18 -16.08 5.31 -14.10
CA PHE A 18 -17.21 5.95 -14.79
C PHE A 18 -17.04 7.46 -15.00
N ILE A 19 -16.33 8.15 -14.09
CA ILE A 19 -16.07 9.59 -14.20
C ILE A 19 -15.00 9.88 -15.26
N PHE A 20 -13.93 9.10 -15.31
CA PHE A 20 -12.71 9.44 -16.05
C PHE A 20 -12.46 8.59 -17.28
N ASN A 21 -13.24 7.53 -17.52
CA ASN A 21 -13.05 6.64 -18.67
C ASN A 21 -13.15 7.36 -20.03
N ASN A 22 -13.88 8.47 -20.10
CA ASN A 22 -14.00 9.30 -21.30
C ASN A 22 -12.89 10.35 -21.45
N VAL A 23 -11.90 10.37 -20.54
CA VAL A 23 -10.73 11.25 -20.58
C VAL A 23 -9.50 10.40 -20.95
N PRO A 24 -9.09 10.35 -22.24
CA PRO A 24 -8.09 9.41 -22.73
C PRO A 24 -6.78 9.46 -21.95
N GLU A 25 -6.29 10.68 -21.65
CA GLU A 25 -5.03 10.87 -20.91
C GLU A 25 -5.04 10.22 -19.51
N ILE A 26 -6.19 10.26 -18.82
CA ILE A 26 -6.34 9.67 -17.48
C ILE A 26 -6.50 8.15 -17.62
N ALA A 27 -7.33 7.69 -18.56
CA ALA A 27 -7.55 6.28 -18.81
C ALA A 27 -6.23 5.57 -19.16
N ASP A 28 -5.44 6.13 -20.09
CA ASP A 28 -4.13 5.58 -20.48
C ASP A 28 -3.15 5.51 -19.31
N ARG A 29 -3.11 6.55 -18.46
CA ARG A 29 -2.24 6.55 -17.27
C ARG A 29 -2.65 5.49 -16.26
N ILE A 30 -3.93 5.30 -16.02
CA ILE A 30 -4.44 4.29 -15.09
C ILE A 30 -4.15 2.88 -15.64
N SER A 31 -4.40 2.65 -16.91
CA SER A 31 -4.09 1.38 -17.56
C SER A 31 -2.58 1.05 -17.49
N HIS A 32 -1.74 2.05 -17.76
CA HIS A 32 -0.28 1.90 -17.61
C HIS A 32 0.10 1.51 -16.16
N ILE A 33 -0.47 2.16 -15.14
CA ILE A 33 -0.20 1.85 -13.74
C ILE A 33 -0.70 0.44 -13.39
N ALA A 34 -1.93 0.09 -13.78
CA ALA A 34 -2.51 -1.22 -13.49
C ALA A 34 -1.69 -2.35 -14.12
N ASN A 35 -1.28 -2.19 -15.38
CA ASN A 35 -0.43 -3.16 -16.07
C ASN A 35 0.97 -3.29 -15.45
N ALA A 36 1.59 -2.17 -15.04
CA ALA A 36 2.87 -2.21 -14.34
C ALA A 36 2.79 -2.99 -13.02
N LYS A 37 1.62 -3.00 -12.34
CA LYS A 37 1.44 -3.75 -11.09
C LYS A 37 1.45 -5.27 -11.27
N ILE A 38 1.16 -5.77 -12.46
CA ILE A 38 1.17 -7.20 -12.78
C ILE A 38 2.36 -7.61 -13.66
N ASP A 39 3.27 -6.68 -13.96
CA ASP A 39 4.49 -6.95 -14.74
C ASP A 39 5.58 -7.58 -13.86
N TYR A 40 5.53 -8.90 -13.69
CA TYR A 40 6.48 -9.66 -12.89
C TYR A 40 7.89 -9.73 -13.50
N ALA A 41 8.05 -9.37 -14.78
CA ALA A 41 9.36 -9.40 -15.43
C ALA A 41 10.22 -8.19 -15.07
N ASN A 42 9.57 -7.01 -14.88
CA ASN A 42 10.25 -5.76 -14.64
C ASN A 42 10.17 -5.29 -13.18
N HIS A 43 9.32 -5.92 -12.35
CA HIS A 43 9.11 -5.54 -10.96
C HIS A 43 9.33 -6.70 -9.99
N ASN A 44 10.08 -6.44 -8.93
CA ASN A 44 10.19 -7.37 -7.83
C ASN A 44 9.02 -7.17 -6.84
N ILE A 45 7.83 -7.62 -7.26
CA ILE A 45 6.57 -7.43 -6.54
C ILE A 45 6.66 -7.93 -5.09
N PHE A 46 7.43 -8.99 -4.85
CA PHE A 46 7.63 -9.53 -3.51
C PHE A 46 8.37 -8.55 -2.60
N LEU A 47 9.51 -8.02 -3.01
CA LEU A 47 10.29 -7.05 -2.23
C LEU A 47 9.56 -5.72 -2.10
N GLU A 48 8.98 -5.21 -3.18
CA GLU A 48 8.17 -3.99 -3.17
C GLU A 48 7.02 -4.06 -2.19
N GLY A 49 6.35 -5.23 -2.11
CA GLY A 49 5.29 -5.47 -1.13
C GLY A 49 5.80 -5.48 0.31
N ILE A 50 6.94 -6.12 0.60
CA ILE A 50 7.53 -6.13 1.94
C ILE A 50 7.88 -4.71 2.38
N PHE A 51 8.57 -3.94 1.52
CA PHE A 51 8.94 -2.56 1.84
C PHE A 51 7.71 -1.67 2.04
N CYS A 52 6.69 -1.83 1.21
CA CYS A 52 5.44 -1.10 1.38
C CYS A 52 4.79 -1.40 2.73
N GLY A 53 4.65 -2.68 3.09
CA GLY A 53 4.08 -3.09 4.37
C GLY A 53 4.86 -2.56 5.57
N ALA A 54 6.19 -2.52 5.47
CA ALA A 54 7.07 -1.92 6.48
C ALA A 54 6.78 -0.42 6.64
N LEU A 55 6.70 0.34 5.54
CA LEU A 55 6.41 1.77 5.57
C LEU A 55 5.01 2.08 6.12
N VAL A 56 4.00 1.30 5.73
CA VAL A 56 2.63 1.44 6.27
C VAL A 56 2.62 1.18 7.77
N TYR A 57 3.35 0.16 8.25
CA TYR A 57 3.47 -0.07 9.68
C TYR A 57 4.14 1.10 10.41
N ILE A 58 5.22 1.67 9.84
CA ILE A 58 5.91 2.84 10.41
C ILE A 58 4.95 4.04 10.49
N ALA A 59 4.16 4.31 9.46
CA ALA A 59 3.16 5.38 9.48
C ALA A 59 2.16 5.21 10.64
N VAL A 60 1.61 4.01 10.80
CA VAL A 60 0.68 3.68 11.89
C VAL A 60 1.36 3.74 13.25
N TYR A 61 2.62 3.30 13.34
CA TYR A 61 3.41 3.37 14.57
C TYR A 61 3.65 4.82 15.01
N CYS A 62 4.04 5.70 14.08
CA CYS A 62 4.22 7.13 14.34
C CYS A 62 2.91 7.76 14.84
N TYR A 63 1.79 7.46 14.19
CA TYR A 63 0.49 7.96 14.61
C TYR A 63 0.11 7.55 16.03
N LYS A 64 0.37 6.30 16.39
CA LYS A 64 -0.04 5.75 17.71
C LYS A 64 0.87 6.16 18.86
N ASN A 65 2.17 6.29 18.60
CA ASN A 65 3.18 6.40 19.67
C ASN A 65 3.73 7.80 19.86
N PHE A 66 3.70 8.68 18.87
CA PHE A 66 4.14 10.06 19.07
C PHE A 66 3.05 10.88 19.78
N GLN A 67 3.47 11.75 20.70
CA GLN A 67 2.55 12.67 21.37
C GLN A 67 2.31 13.94 20.53
N ASN A 68 3.36 14.43 19.86
CA ASN A 68 3.33 15.64 19.06
C ASN A 68 2.61 15.40 17.72
N TRP A 69 1.59 16.21 17.42
CA TRP A 69 0.82 16.13 16.18
C TRP A 69 1.66 16.34 14.93
N ALA A 70 2.65 17.24 14.96
CA ALA A 70 3.52 17.47 13.82
C ALA A 70 4.33 16.21 13.49
N MET A 71 4.86 15.51 14.51
CA MET A 71 5.60 14.25 14.31
C MET A 71 4.70 13.13 13.76
N LYS A 72 3.44 13.06 14.20
CA LYS A 72 2.46 12.12 13.61
C LYS A 72 2.27 12.37 12.12
N ILE A 73 2.00 13.64 11.77
CA ILE A 73 1.74 14.05 10.39
C ILE A 73 2.98 13.81 9.51
N ILE A 74 4.15 14.24 9.95
CA ILE A 74 5.41 14.04 9.23
C ILE A 74 5.65 12.54 8.99
N GLY A 75 5.51 11.70 10.01
CA GLY A 75 5.72 10.26 9.88
C GLY A 75 4.77 9.61 8.86
N ILE A 76 3.49 9.99 8.86
CA ILE A 76 2.50 9.48 7.91
C ILE A 76 2.82 9.96 6.49
N ILE A 77 3.00 11.28 6.30
CA ILE A 77 3.26 11.87 4.99
C ILE A 77 4.54 11.28 4.39
N THR A 78 5.63 11.21 5.16
CA THR A 78 6.90 10.67 4.68
C THR A 78 6.74 9.21 4.22
N ALA A 79 6.14 8.36 5.04
CA ALA A 79 5.97 6.95 4.71
C ALA A 79 5.07 6.76 3.48
N VAL A 80 3.94 7.49 3.40
CA VAL A 80 3.01 7.40 2.28
C VAL A 80 3.65 7.93 0.99
N THR A 81 4.27 9.10 1.04
CA THR A 81 4.95 9.69 -0.12
C THR A 81 6.03 8.75 -0.65
N LEU A 82 6.81 8.13 0.25
CA LEU A 82 7.89 7.24 -0.15
C LEU A 82 7.38 6.01 -0.89
N PHE A 83 6.38 5.29 -0.36
CA PHE A 83 5.88 4.10 -1.06
C PHE A 83 5.13 4.44 -2.36
N VAL A 84 4.45 5.59 -2.42
CA VAL A 84 3.78 6.03 -3.65
C VAL A 84 4.80 6.44 -4.70
N TYR A 85 5.81 7.25 -4.31
CA TYR A 85 6.85 7.73 -5.23
C TYR A 85 7.70 6.59 -5.80
N CYS A 86 8.06 5.60 -4.96
CA CYS A 86 8.79 4.41 -5.39
C CYS A 86 7.93 3.40 -6.17
N GLY A 87 6.63 3.64 -6.30
CA GLY A 87 5.72 2.72 -7.00
C GLY A 87 5.52 1.37 -6.29
N PHE A 88 5.79 1.27 -4.98
CA PHE A 88 5.72 0.01 -4.24
C PHE A 88 4.32 -0.61 -4.27
N GLN A 89 4.28 -1.93 -4.05
CA GLN A 89 3.05 -2.72 -4.12
C GLN A 89 2.25 -2.60 -2.81
N HIS A 90 1.17 -1.82 -2.85
CA HIS A 90 0.23 -1.64 -1.74
C HIS A 90 -1.10 -2.29 -2.05
N CYS A 91 -1.51 -3.30 -1.27
CA CYS A 91 -2.68 -4.12 -1.59
C CYS A 91 -3.97 -3.30 -1.80
N ILE A 92 -4.24 -2.30 -0.98
CA ILE A 92 -5.45 -1.47 -1.13
C ILE A 92 -5.36 -0.53 -2.33
N ALA A 93 -4.19 0.06 -2.59
CA ALA A 93 -3.99 0.89 -3.78
C ALA A 93 -4.10 0.08 -5.07
N ASN A 94 -3.54 -1.14 -5.09
CA ASN A 94 -3.68 -2.03 -6.25
C ASN A 94 -5.15 -2.39 -6.52
N MET A 95 -5.94 -2.67 -5.47
CA MET A 95 -7.39 -2.89 -5.61
C MET A 95 -8.09 -1.69 -6.27
N PHE A 96 -7.73 -0.47 -5.86
CA PHE A 96 -8.26 0.76 -6.47
C PHE A 96 -7.86 0.89 -7.94
N TYR A 97 -6.57 0.70 -8.28
CA TYR A 97 -6.09 0.82 -9.67
C TYR A 97 -6.73 -0.24 -10.57
N PHE A 98 -6.83 -1.48 -10.13
CA PHE A 98 -7.49 -2.54 -10.91
C PHE A 98 -8.99 -2.30 -11.08
N ALA A 99 -9.66 -1.72 -10.08
CA ALA A 99 -11.05 -1.35 -10.19
C ALA A 99 -11.28 -0.11 -11.09
N MET A 100 -10.32 0.82 -11.14
CA MET A 100 -10.39 2.00 -11.99
C MET A 100 -10.07 1.68 -13.45
N ASP A 101 -9.18 0.71 -13.71
CA ASP A 101 -8.87 0.17 -15.05
C ASP A 101 -9.87 -0.91 -15.48
N PHE A 102 -11.06 -0.92 -14.87
CA PHE A 102 -12.01 -2.01 -15.01
C PHE A 102 -12.56 -2.10 -16.42
N ASN A 103 -12.10 -3.11 -17.16
CA ASN A 103 -12.71 -3.55 -18.38
C ASN A 103 -13.23 -4.99 -18.17
N TRP A 104 -14.53 -5.20 -18.33
CA TRP A 104 -15.18 -6.51 -18.10
C TRP A 104 -14.56 -7.66 -18.90
N VAL A 105 -13.84 -7.33 -19.99
CA VAL A 105 -13.22 -8.31 -20.89
C VAL A 105 -11.80 -8.67 -20.46
N ASP A 106 -11.08 -7.77 -19.76
CA ASP A 106 -9.63 -7.87 -19.53
C ASP A 106 -9.25 -8.22 -18.08
N TRP A 107 -10.22 -8.61 -17.25
CA TRP A 107 -9.90 -9.08 -15.90
C TRP A 107 -9.00 -10.30 -15.96
N ASN A 108 -7.72 -10.08 -15.63
CA ASN A 108 -6.69 -11.08 -15.75
C ASN A 108 -6.50 -11.80 -14.40
N ILE A 109 -6.33 -13.12 -14.45
CA ILE A 109 -5.98 -13.93 -13.28
C ILE A 109 -4.72 -13.39 -12.55
N ASN A 110 -3.81 -12.74 -13.28
CA ASN A 110 -2.62 -12.11 -12.72
C ASN A 110 -2.94 -10.98 -11.72
N MET A 111 -4.05 -10.24 -11.91
CA MET A 111 -4.51 -9.23 -10.96
C MET A 111 -4.89 -9.87 -9.62
N VAL A 112 -5.58 -11.01 -9.66
CA VAL A 112 -5.95 -11.76 -8.45
C VAL A 112 -4.70 -12.29 -7.75
N TRP A 113 -3.77 -12.87 -8.48
CA TRP A 113 -2.49 -13.33 -7.94
C TRP A 113 -1.67 -12.20 -7.36
N ASN A 114 -1.61 -11.03 -8.04
CA ASN A 114 -0.96 -9.85 -7.50
C ASN A 114 -1.57 -9.45 -6.16
N LEU A 115 -2.90 -9.33 -6.06
CA LEU A 115 -3.56 -8.94 -4.82
C LEU A 115 -3.26 -9.90 -3.68
N LEU A 116 -3.33 -11.22 -3.91
CA LEU A 116 -3.02 -12.23 -2.90
C LEU A 116 -1.55 -12.13 -2.45
N LEU A 117 -0.63 -12.05 -3.39
CA LEU A 117 0.80 -11.93 -3.11
C LEU A 117 1.10 -10.64 -2.34
N VAL A 118 0.53 -9.51 -2.76
CA VAL A 118 0.77 -8.21 -2.14
C VAL A 118 0.15 -8.12 -0.75
N ILE A 119 -1.02 -8.74 -0.49
CA ILE A 119 -1.57 -8.85 0.86
C ILE A 119 -0.61 -9.60 1.78
N LEU A 120 -0.05 -10.73 1.32
CA LEU A 120 0.90 -11.52 2.09
C LEU A 120 2.19 -10.74 2.36
N THR A 121 2.78 -10.16 1.33
CA THR A 121 4.06 -9.45 1.45
C THR A 121 3.95 -8.17 2.26
N ASN A 122 2.86 -7.40 2.12
CA ASN A 122 2.59 -6.25 3.00
C ASN A 122 2.46 -6.70 4.47
N SER A 123 1.81 -7.85 4.73
CA SER A 123 1.70 -8.39 6.09
C SER A 123 3.06 -8.80 6.65
N VAL A 124 3.90 -9.44 5.84
CA VAL A 124 5.28 -9.83 6.22
C VAL A 124 6.09 -8.58 6.55
N GLY A 125 6.06 -7.55 5.70
CA GLY A 125 6.78 -6.30 5.94
C GLY A 125 6.38 -5.62 7.25
N ALA A 126 5.08 -5.54 7.52
CA ALA A 126 4.55 -4.99 8.77
C ALA A 126 4.99 -5.79 10.00
N LEU A 127 4.98 -7.14 9.91
CA LEU A 127 5.40 -8.02 11.00
C LEU A 127 6.91 -7.90 11.27
N LEU A 128 7.74 -7.79 10.24
CA LEU A 128 9.19 -7.60 10.39
C LEU A 128 9.49 -6.33 11.20
N VAL A 129 8.91 -5.19 10.82
CA VAL A 129 9.13 -3.94 11.55
C VAL A 129 8.58 -4.02 12.98
N ARG A 130 7.41 -4.64 13.17
CA ARG A 130 6.86 -4.88 14.50
C ARG A 130 7.81 -5.68 15.40
N CYS A 131 8.38 -6.75 14.87
CA CYS A 131 9.36 -7.58 15.58
C CYS A 131 10.62 -6.76 15.94
N LEU A 132 11.14 -5.98 14.99
CA LEU A 132 12.31 -5.12 15.24
C LEU A 132 12.05 -4.08 16.33
N VAL A 133 10.88 -3.42 16.30
CA VAL A 133 10.48 -2.46 17.32
C VAL A 133 10.34 -3.14 18.68
N HIS A 134 9.77 -4.35 18.73
CA HIS A 134 9.63 -5.11 19.98
C HIS A 134 10.99 -5.52 20.55
N LEU A 135 11.89 -6.01 19.72
CA LEU A 135 13.26 -6.36 20.12
C LEU A 135 14.03 -5.14 20.63
N ALA A 136 13.91 -4.01 19.94
CA ALA A 136 14.54 -2.76 20.39
C ALA A 136 14.02 -2.32 21.76
N ALA A 137 12.74 -2.48 22.03
CA ALA A 137 12.14 -2.14 23.33
C ALA A 137 12.60 -3.06 24.48
N ILE A 138 13.00 -4.29 24.18
CA ILE A 138 13.58 -5.23 25.17
C ILE A 138 15.04 -4.86 25.47
N ILE A 139 15.81 -4.52 24.41
CA ILE A 139 17.24 -4.24 24.54
C ILE A 139 17.50 -2.86 25.17
N VAL A 140 16.63 -1.89 24.89
CA VAL A 140 16.72 -0.53 25.44
C VAL A 140 15.57 -0.30 26.40
N PRO A 141 15.69 -0.71 27.67
CA PRO A 141 14.66 -0.45 28.66
C PRO A 141 14.46 1.05 28.85
N LYS A 142 13.18 1.49 28.91
CA LYS A 142 12.88 2.89 29.20
C LYS A 142 13.60 3.34 30.47
N LYS A 143 14.41 4.39 30.37
CA LYS A 143 14.88 5.11 31.54
C LYS A 143 13.65 5.55 32.33
N GLU A 144 13.51 5.09 33.57
CA GLU A 144 12.53 5.64 34.51
C GLU A 144 12.88 7.13 34.66
N GLU A 145 11.99 7.99 34.19
CA GLU A 145 12.01 9.41 34.52
C GLU A 145 11.69 9.52 36.04
N ARG A 146 12.73 9.78 36.82
CA ARG A 146 12.57 10.22 38.23
C ARG A 146 12.21 11.68 38.25
#